data_c40dd020d4c3d1f53fc98429e78cd469
#
_entry.id   c40dd020d4c3d1f53fc98429e78cd469
#
_cell.length_a   1.000
_cell.length_b   1.000
_cell.length_c   1.000
_cell.angle_alpha   90.00
_cell.angle_beta   90.00
_cell.angle_gamma   90.00
#
_symmetry.space_group_name_H-M   'P 1'
#
loop_
_entity.id
_entity.type
_entity.pdbx_description
1 polymer ?
#
loop_
_entity_poly.entity_id
_entity_poly.type
_entity_poly.pdbx_seq_one_letter_code
_entity_poly.pdbx_strand_id
1 'polypeptide(L)'
;DVHFVGKEIVRFHSIIWPAMLMSMGMPLPKHVYGHGWLVMDGGKMSKSKGNVVDPYVLAERFGVDALRFFLLRTFPFGSDGNFSNELLINTINVDLANDLGNLVSRTTAMVEKYFGGTLPVERAEGEFDADLIAAVSALRGKYEAEMEKFQFQNGLEAIFKVIQRANKYIDETAPWVLAKDKANRARLASVMYNLLETIRICTILLTPFIPASCEKIFARLGAAADCRDWDSAAEWGRLSASVTVH
;
A
#
# COMPACT_ATOMS: atom_id res chain seq x y z
N ASP A 1 -21.54 -14.66 0.76
CA ASP A 1 -21.17 -14.25 -0.60
C ASP A 1 -19.86 -14.87 -1.06
N VAL A 2 -18.79 -14.80 -0.26
CA VAL A 2 -17.45 -15.29 -0.60
C VAL A 2 -16.93 -16.24 0.47
N HIS A 3 -16.36 -17.38 0.05
CA HIS A 3 -15.63 -18.30 0.90
C HIS A 3 -14.14 -18.28 0.55
N PHE A 4 -13.28 -17.91 1.50
CA PHE A 4 -11.83 -18.05 1.41
C PHE A 4 -11.41 -19.31 2.17
N VAL A 5 -10.77 -20.25 1.47
CA VAL A 5 -10.39 -21.56 2.03
C VAL A 5 -8.98 -21.94 1.61
N GLY A 6 -8.29 -22.75 2.41
CA GLY A 6 -7.07 -23.40 1.96
C GLY A 6 -7.35 -24.38 0.82
N LYS A 7 -6.41 -24.50 -0.12
CA LYS A 7 -6.59 -25.38 -1.30
C LYS A 7 -6.90 -26.84 -0.95
N GLU A 8 -6.50 -27.29 0.23
CA GLU A 8 -6.75 -28.66 0.71
C GLU A 8 -8.22 -28.95 0.99
N ILE A 9 -9.03 -27.93 1.27
CA ILE A 9 -10.45 -28.08 1.58
C ILE A 9 -11.38 -27.52 0.49
N VAL A 10 -10.84 -27.08 -0.63
CA VAL A 10 -11.62 -26.55 -1.77
C VAL A 10 -12.68 -27.56 -2.22
N ARG A 11 -12.37 -28.87 -2.28
CA ARG A 11 -13.33 -29.91 -2.67
C ARG A 11 -14.58 -29.92 -1.78
N PHE A 12 -14.42 -29.71 -0.48
CA PHE A 12 -15.55 -29.66 0.43
C PHE A 12 -16.42 -28.42 0.20
N HIS A 13 -15.81 -27.29 -0.10
CA HIS A 13 -16.51 -26.01 -0.28
C HIS A 13 -17.05 -25.77 -1.69
N SER A 14 -16.52 -26.49 -2.71
CA SER A 14 -16.96 -26.34 -4.09
C SER A 14 -17.90 -27.46 -4.58
N ILE A 15 -17.92 -28.59 -3.89
CA ILE A 15 -18.75 -29.75 -4.28
C ILE A 15 -19.72 -30.13 -3.15
N ILE A 16 -19.20 -30.54 -1.99
CA ILE A 16 -20.03 -31.13 -0.92
C ILE A 16 -20.94 -30.07 -0.30
N TRP A 17 -20.41 -28.93 0.07
CA TRP A 17 -21.17 -27.83 0.66
C TRP A 17 -22.27 -27.30 -0.27
N PRO A 18 -22.03 -27.01 -1.56
CA PRO A 18 -23.09 -26.69 -2.51
C PRO A 18 -24.16 -27.77 -2.63
N ALA A 19 -23.78 -29.05 -2.68
CA ALA A 19 -24.74 -30.15 -2.74
C ALA A 19 -25.66 -30.19 -1.50
N MET A 20 -25.12 -29.95 -0.31
CA MET A 20 -25.92 -29.84 0.92
C MET A 20 -26.88 -28.65 0.87
N LEU A 21 -26.41 -27.49 0.46
CA LEU A 21 -27.26 -26.29 0.32
C LEU A 21 -28.39 -26.49 -0.69
N MET A 22 -28.09 -27.10 -1.84
CA MET A 22 -29.09 -27.44 -2.86
C MET A 22 -30.15 -28.40 -2.30
N SER A 23 -29.74 -29.42 -1.54
CA SER A 23 -30.65 -30.37 -0.90
C SER A 23 -31.58 -29.68 0.11
N MET A 24 -31.12 -28.62 0.74
CA MET A 24 -31.84 -27.83 1.72
C MET A 24 -32.68 -26.69 1.11
N GLY A 25 -32.59 -26.47 -0.20
CA GLY A 25 -33.22 -25.34 -0.88
C GLY A 25 -32.62 -23.98 -0.52
N MET A 26 -31.37 -23.95 -0.07
CA MET A 26 -30.67 -22.73 0.34
C MET A 26 -29.84 -22.13 -0.81
N PRO A 27 -29.61 -20.79 -0.82
CA PRO A 27 -28.81 -20.17 -1.85
C PRO A 27 -27.32 -20.61 -1.77
N LEU A 28 -26.71 -20.73 -2.93
CA LEU A 28 -25.29 -21.12 -3.05
C LEU A 28 -24.38 -19.91 -2.78
N PRO A 29 -23.11 -20.12 -2.32
CA PRO A 29 -22.11 -19.09 -2.30
C PRO A 29 -21.81 -18.61 -3.72
N LYS A 30 -21.58 -17.29 -3.88
CA LYS A 30 -21.26 -16.71 -5.20
C LYS A 30 -19.84 -17.09 -5.66
N HIS A 31 -18.92 -17.14 -4.70
CA HIS A 31 -17.49 -17.36 -4.97
C HIS A 31 -16.89 -18.27 -3.91
N VAL A 32 -16.02 -19.18 -4.34
CA VAL A 32 -15.15 -19.98 -3.47
C VAL A 32 -13.72 -19.83 -3.98
N TYR A 33 -12.85 -19.28 -3.15
CA TYR A 33 -11.44 -19.03 -3.46
C TYR A 33 -10.53 -19.90 -2.60
N GLY A 34 -9.69 -20.69 -3.27
CA GLY A 34 -8.66 -21.50 -2.62
C GLY A 34 -7.32 -20.79 -2.63
N HIS A 35 -6.74 -20.50 -1.47
CA HIS A 35 -5.37 -20.02 -1.38
C HIS A 35 -4.37 -21.17 -1.26
N GLY A 36 -3.13 -20.93 -1.70
CA GLY A 36 -2.01 -21.88 -1.61
C GLY A 36 -1.50 -22.08 -0.18
N TRP A 37 -0.59 -23.00 -0.01
CA TRP A 37 0.10 -23.20 1.27
C TRP A 37 1.27 -22.25 1.43
N LEU A 38 1.52 -21.90 2.69
CA LEU A 38 2.80 -21.34 3.08
C LEU A 38 3.73 -22.52 3.39
N VAL A 39 4.81 -22.64 2.64
CA VAL A 39 5.82 -23.69 2.77
C VAL A 39 7.15 -23.10 3.24
N MET A 40 8.02 -23.92 3.81
CA MET A 40 9.38 -23.54 4.19
C MET A 40 10.36 -24.53 3.57
N ASP A 41 11.42 -24.03 2.93
CA ASP A 41 12.43 -24.83 2.24
C ASP A 41 11.83 -25.82 1.23
N GLY A 42 10.78 -25.39 0.49
CA GLY A 42 10.07 -26.19 -0.49
C GLY A 42 9.22 -27.32 0.10
N GLY A 43 9.09 -27.39 1.42
CA GLY A 43 8.34 -28.42 2.13
C GLY A 43 7.20 -27.88 2.99
N LYS A 44 6.16 -28.72 3.21
CA LYS A 44 5.06 -28.38 4.10
C LYS A 44 5.58 -28.18 5.53
N MET A 45 5.14 -27.08 6.16
CA MET A 45 5.41 -26.84 7.59
C MET A 45 4.79 -27.96 8.44
N SER A 46 5.55 -28.48 9.40
CA SER A 46 5.12 -29.54 10.30
C SER A 46 5.73 -29.36 11.68
N LYS A 47 4.90 -29.44 12.72
CA LYS A 47 5.36 -29.39 14.13
C LYS A 47 6.41 -30.44 14.42
N SER A 48 6.27 -31.65 13.84
CA SER A 48 7.22 -32.75 14.03
C SER A 48 8.60 -32.51 13.39
N LYS A 49 8.67 -31.65 12.37
CA LYS A 49 9.92 -31.23 11.71
C LYS A 49 10.55 -29.98 12.34
N GLY A 50 9.86 -29.32 13.26
CA GLY A 50 10.34 -28.08 13.87
C GLY A 50 10.46 -26.87 12.94
N ASN A 51 9.87 -26.97 11.73
CA ASN A 51 9.92 -25.92 10.70
C ASN A 51 8.61 -25.09 10.64
N VAL A 52 7.95 -24.91 11.78
CA VAL A 52 6.72 -24.11 11.86
C VAL A 52 7.10 -22.66 12.19
N VAL A 53 6.63 -21.74 11.37
CA VAL A 53 6.72 -20.30 11.65
C VAL A 53 5.53 -19.90 12.52
N ASP A 54 5.82 -19.35 13.70
CA ASP A 54 4.78 -18.83 14.59
C ASP A 54 4.48 -17.37 14.21
N PRO A 55 3.25 -17.08 13.73
CA PRO A 55 2.87 -15.72 13.34
C PRO A 55 2.85 -14.74 14.52
N TYR A 56 2.63 -15.19 15.75
CA TYR A 56 2.67 -14.34 16.93
C TYR A 56 4.08 -13.83 17.20
N VAL A 57 5.09 -14.71 17.12
CA VAL A 57 6.51 -14.34 17.27
C VAL A 57 6.93 -13.35 16.17
N LEU A 58 6.49 -13.56 14.94
CA LEU A 58 6.77 -12.62 13.85
C LEU A 58 6.09 -11.27 14.06
N ALA A 59 4.82 -11.28 14.49
CA ALA A 59 4.06 -10.07 14.75
C ALA A 59 4.64 -9.26 15.93
N GLU A 60 5.12 -9.92 16.98
CA GLU A 60 5.81 -9.26 18.09
C GLU A 60 7.14 -8.64 17.66
N ARG A 61 7.88 -9.32 16.78
CA ARG A 61 9.21 -8.87 16.34
C ARG A 61 9.17 -7.78 15.27
N PHE A 62 8.28 -7.90 14.29
CA PHE A 62 8.25 -7.02 13.11
C PHE A 62 7.02 -6.10 13.06
N GLY A 63 6.02 -6.34 13.90
CA GLY A 63 4.73 -5.67 13.86
C GLY A 63 3.71 -6.38 12.97
N VAL A 64 2.44 -6.25 13.32
CA VAL A 64 1.32 -6.89 12.60
C VAL A 64 1.24 -6.40 11.15
N ASP A 65 1.38 -5.09 10.93
CA ASP A 65 1.30 -4.49 9.59
C ASP A 65 2.37 -5.04 8.64
N ALA A 66 3.61 -5.18 9.13
CA ALA A 66 4.70 -5.71 8.33
C ALA A 66 4.47 -7.18 7.92
N LEU A 67 3.96 -8.00 8.84
CA LEU A 67 3.62 -9.39 8.55
C LEU A 67 2.45 -9.50 7.55
N ARG A 68 1.38 -8.70 7.74
CA ARG A 68 0.24 -8.64 6.81
C ARG A 68 0.69 -8.24 5.40
N PHE A 69 1.48 -7.17 5.33
CA PHE A 69 2.04 -6.69 4.07
C PHE A 69 2.85 -7.77 3.36
N PHE A 70 3.79 -8.38 4.07
CA PHE A 70 4.63 -9.45 3.53
C PHE A 70 3.81 -10.59 2.92
N LEU A 71 2.81 -11.11 3.64
CA LEU A 71 1.99 -12.23 3.17
C LEU A 71 1.18 -11.90 1.92
N LEU A 72 0.67 -10.68 1.82
CA LEU A 72 -0.16 -10.24 0.69
C LEU A 72 0.66 -9.68 -0.49
N ARG A 73 1.89 -9.25 -0.23
CA ARG A 73 2.80 -8.69 -1.23
C ARG A 73 3.64 -9.74 -1.95
N THR A 74 4.06 -10.78 -1.21
CA THR A 74 5.10 -11.68 -1.68
C THR A 74 4.54 -12.88 -2.45
N PHE A 75 3.36 -13.36 -2.06
CA PHE A 75 2.82 -14.61 -2.59
C PHE A 75 1.61 -14.37 -3.49
N PRO A 76 1.63 -14.83 -4.76
CA PRO A 76 0.46 -14.77 -5.63
C PRO A 76 -0.70 -15.55 -5.02
N PHE A 77 -1.89 -14.95 -5.00
CA PHE A 77 -3.08 -15.61 -4.49
C PHE A 77 -3.38 -16.88 -5.32
N GLY A 78 -3.64 -18.01 -4.64
CA GLY A 78 -3.88 -19.31 -5.27
C GLY A 78 -2.63 -20.15 -5.49
N SER A 79 -1.43 -19.62 -5.36
CA SER A 79 -0.16 -20.34 -5.45
C SER A 79 0.45 -20.60 -4.07
N ASP A 80 1.31 -21.63 -3.97
CA ASP A 80 2.07 -21.88 -2.76
C ASP A 80 3.16 -20.80 -2.59
N GLY A 81 3.35 -20.35 -1.36
CA GLY A 81 4.36 -19.37 -1.01
C GLY A 81 5.52 -19.98 -0.21
N ASN A 82 6.76 -19.82 -0.65
CA ASN A 82 7.92 -20.27 0.09
C ASN A 82 8.40 -19.16 1.06
N PHE A 83 8.17 -19.38 2.34
CA PHE A 83 8.58 -18.46 3.39
C PHE A 83 10.07 -18.59 3.69
N SER A 84 10.75 -17.45 3.84
CA SER A 84 12.04 -17.38 4.53
C SER A 84 12.14 -16.08 5.34
N ASN A 85 12.92 -16.09 6.42
CA ASN A 85 13.17 -14.88 7.21
C ASN A 85 13.89 -13.80 6.38
N GLU A 86 14.79 -14.22 5.50
CA GLU A 86 15.50 -13.32 4.59
C GLU A 86 14.53 -12.59 3.66
N LEU A 87 13.58 -13.33 3.05
CA LEU A 87 12.57 -12.75 2.17
C LEU A 87 11.66 -11.78 2.92
N LEU A 88 11.24 -12.11 4.16
CA LEU A 88 10.47 -11.23 5.02
C LEU A 88 11.22 -9.92 5.31
N ILE A 89 12.47 -10.03 5.77
CA ILE A 89 13.29 -8.85 6.12
C ILE A 89 13.55 -8.00 4.87
N ASN A 90 13.87 -8.62 3.75
CA ASN A 90 14.11 -7.91 2.50
C ASN A 90 12.86 -7.16 2.02
N THR A 91 11.69 -7.79 2.03
CA THR A 91 10.42 -7.15 1.63
C THR A 91 10.10 -5.95 2.53
N ILE A 92 10.27 -6.08 3.85
CA ILE A 92 10.06 -4.97 4.80
C ILE A 92 11.04 -3.83 4.51
N ASN A 93 12.32 -4.15 4.33
CA ASN A 93 13.35 -3.13 4.12
C ASN A 93 13.19 -2.40 2.78
N VAL A 94 12.94 -3.12 1.71
CA VAL A 94 12.84 -2.52 0.37
C VAL A 94 11.54 -1.74 0.23
N ASP A 95 10.41 -2.41 0.41
CA ASP A 95 9.12 -1.79 0.11
C ASP A 95 8.67 -0.82 1.22
N LEU A 96 8.64 -1.26 2.48
CA LEU A 96 8.09 -0.44 3.56
C LEU A 96 9.07 0.61 4.07
N ALA A 97 10.34 0.27 4.28
CA ALA A 97 11.30 1.22 4.83
C ALA A 97 11.88 2.14 3.75
N ASN A 98 12.46 1.56 2.68
CA ASN A 98 13.18 2.36 1.68
C ASN A 98 12.24 3.07 0.70
N ASP A 99 11.19 2.41 0.21
CA ASP A 99 10.29 3.05 -0.75
C ASP A 99 9.28 3.95 -0.04
N LEU A 100 8.35 3.38 0.75
CA LEU A 100 7.27 4.13 1.40
C LEU A 100 7.78 5.02 2.55
N GLY A 101 8.52 4.44 3.49
CA GLY A 101 8.97 5.14 4.69
C GLY A 101 9.90 6.31 4.34
N ASN A 102 10.82 6.11 3.40
CA ASN A 102 11.71 7.16 2.92
C ASN A 102 10.94 8.27 2.19
N LEU A 103 9.96 7.93 1.32
CA LEU A 103 9.11 8.92 0.66
C LEU A 103 8.39 9.81 1.68
N VAL A 104 7.70 9.21 2.66
CA VAL A 104 6.98 9.95 3.71
C VAL A 104 7.93 10.82 4.52
N SER A 105 9.02 10.24 5.02
CA SER A 105 9.97 10.92 5.91
C SER A 105 10.69 12.07 5.20
N ARG A 106 11.20 11.85 3.97
CA ARG A 106 11.86 12.91 3.18
C ARG A 106 10.90 14.05 2.87
N THR A 107 9.67 13.73 2.43
CA THR A 107 8.69 14.75 2.05
C THR A 107 8.32 15.62 3.25
N THR A 108 7.93 15.02 4.37
CA THR A 108 7.55 15.79 5.57
C THR A 108 8.72 16.60 6.13
N ALA A 109 9.94 16.05 6.17
CA ALA A 109 11.13 16.76 6.60
C ALA A 109 11.47 17.96 5.70
N MET A 110 11.24 17.86 4.38
CA MET A 110 11.42 18.99 3.46
C MET A 110 10.35 20.07 3.66
N VAL A 111 9.08 19.69 3.93
CA VAL A 111 8.02 20.67 4.27
C VAL A 111 8.37 21.41 5.56
N GLU A 112 8.79 20.70 6.58
CA GLU A 112 9.27 21.29 7.83
C GLU A 112 10.44 22.27 7.58
N LYS A 113 11.47 21.79 6.90
CA LYS A 113 12.70 22.55 6.67
C LYS A 113 12.48 23.81 5.84
N TYR A 114 11.67 23.73 4.79
CA TYR A 114 11.55 24.84 3.81
C TYR A 114 10.36 25.74 4.07
N PHE A 115 9.34 25.26 4.77
CA PHE A 115 8.08 25.98 4.98
C PHE A 115 7.66 26.08 6.46
N GLY A 116 8.45 25.52 7.39
CA GLY A 116 8.09 25.51 8.82
C GLY A 116 6.86 24.67 9.11
N GLY A 117 6.68 23.56 8.36
CA GLY A 117 5.60 22.60 8.52
C GLY A 117 4.31 22.92 7.75
N THR A 118 4.12 24.15 7.25
CA THR A 118 2.87 24.54 6.55
C THR A 118 3.15 25.05 5.16
N LEU A 119 2.55 24.41 4.16
CA LEU A 119 2.67 24.84 2.77
C LEU A 119 1.85 26.12 2.50
N PRO A 120 2.40 27.10 1.75
CA PRO A 120 1.63 28.24 1.25
C PRO A 120 0.63 27.77 0.18
N VAL A 121 -0.35 28.63 -0.14
CA VAL A 121 -1.37 28.33 -1.17
C VAL A 121 -0.82 28.52 -2.58
N GLU A 122 0.13 29.43 -2.76
CA GLU A 122 0.71 29.77 -4.07
C GLU A 122 1.45 28.56 -4.66
N ARG A 123 1.14 28.26 -5.91
CA ARG A 123 1.69 27.11 -6.67
C ARG A 123 2.19 27.58 -8.04
N ALA A 124 3.19 26.86 -8.56
CA ALA A 124 3.65 27.01 -9.93
C ALA A 124 3.92 25.63 -10.53
N GLU A 125 3.36 25.39 -11.69
CA GLU A 125 3.53 24.13 -12.44
C GLU A 125 4.97 23.93 -12.92
N GLY A 126 5.32 22.68 -13.22
CA GLY A 126 6.62 22.31 -13.77
C GLY A 126 6.59 21.02 -14.59
N GLU A 127 7.70 20.77 -15.27
CA GLU A 127 7.84 19.76 -16.31
C GLU A 127 7.38 18.36 -15.94
N PHE A 128 7.69 17.90 -14.70
CA PHE A 128 7.44 16.52 -14.26
C PHE A 128 6.10 16.33 -13.54
N ASP A 129 5.31 17.39 -13.32
CA ASP A 129 4.10 17.33 -12.51
C ASP A 129 3.01 16.51 -13.19
N ALA A 130 2.78 16.75 -14.47
CA ALA A 130 1.71 16.09 -15.24
C ALA A 130 1.88 14.57 -15.28
N ASP A 131 3.10 14.07 -15.40
CA ASP A 131 3.39 12.65 -15.43
C ASP A 131 3.11 11.98 -14.07
N LEU A 132 3.54 12.61 -12.97
CA LEU A 132 3.24 12.11 -11.62
C LEU A 132 1.73 12.12 -11.36
N ILE A 133 1.05 13.23 -11.64
CA ILE A 133 -0.39 13.40 -11.42
C ILE A 133 -1.17 12.36 -12.25
N ALA A 134 -0.81 12.14 -13.51
CA ALA A 134 -1.44 11.14 -14.36
C ALA A 134 -1.26 9.71 -13.81
N ALA A 135 -0.05 9.38 -13.34
CA ALA A 135 0.24 8.08 -12.74
C ALA A 135 -0.61 7.82 -11.48
N VAL A 136 -0.74 8.83 -10.61
CA VAL A 136 -1.54 8.76 -9.38
C VAL A 136 -3.03 8.70 -9.69
N SER A 137 -3.53 9.53 -10.60
CA SER A 137 -4.95 9.56 -10.98
C SER A 137 -5.44 8.24 -11.59
N ALA A 138 -4.56 7.51 -12.28
CA ALA A 138 -4.88 6.20 -12.84
C ALA A 138 -4.75 5.05 -11.82
N LEU A 139 -4.19 5.31 -10.62
CA LEU A 139 -3.82 4.26 -9.68
C LEU A 139 -5.02 3.51 -9.12
N ARG A 140 -6.06 4.23 -8.67
CA ARG A 140 -7.25 3.61 -8.06
C ARG A 140 -7.88 2.59 -9.01
N GLY A 141 -8.13 2.96 -10.27
CA GLY A 141 -8.75 2.04 -11.23
C GLY A 141 -7.89 0.81 -11.53
N LYS A 142 -6.56 0.97 -11.60
CA LYS A 142 -5.63 -0.18 -11.74
C LYS A 142 -5.67 -1.10 -10.53
N TYR A 143 -5.69 -0.52 -9.34
CA TYR A 143 -5.78 -1.26 -8.09
C TYR A 143 -7.09 -2.04 -7.97
N GLU A 144 -8.24 -1.39 -8.22
CA GLU A 144 -9.56 -2.02 -8.19
C GLU A 144 -9.63 -3.21 -9.15
N ALA A 145 -9.16 -3.05 -10.39
CA ALA A 145 -9.17 -4.11 -11.39
C ALA A 145 -8.37 -5.36 -10.98
N GLU A 146 -7.31 -5.21 -10.19
CA GLU A 146 -6.55 -6.35 -9.65
C GLU A 146 -7.20 -6.92 -8.38
N MET A 147 -7.74 -6.07 -7.52
CA MET A 147 -8.42 -6.49 -6.30
C MET A 147 -9.70 -7.29 -6.58
N GLU A 148 -10.47 -6.94 -7.62
CA GLU A 148 -11.64 -7.70 -8.05
C GLU A 148 -11.31 -9.14 -8.46
N LYS A 149 -10.08 -9.36 -8.93
CA LYS A 149 -9.55 -10.69 -9.27
C LYS A 149 -8.83 -11.37 -8.09
N PHE A 150 -8.83 -10.75 -6.91
CA PHE A 150 -8.04 -11.16 -5.73
C PHE A 150 -6.53 -11.24 -5.99
N GLN A 151 -6.03 -10.45 -6.93
CA GLN A 151 -4.60 -10.34 -7.22
C GLN A 151 -3.95 -9.28 -6.31
N PHE A 152 -3.91 -9.55 -5.00
CA PHE A 152 -3.41 -8.62 -3.97
C PHE A 152 -1.99 -8.16 -4.24
N GLN A 153 -1.13 -9.08 -4.68
CA GLN A 153 0.26 -8.78 -5.04
C GLN A 153 0.33 -7.73 -6.15
N ASN A 154 -0.47 -7.88 -7.21
CA ASN A 154 -0.50 -6.95 -8.34
C ASN A 154 -1.08 -5.59 -7.94
N GLY A 155 -2.12 -5.58 -7.10
CA GLY A 155 -2.67 -4.35 -6.52
C GLY A 155 -1.63 -3.56 -5.73
N LEU A 156 -0.88 -4.26 -4.87
CA LEU A 156 0.24 -3.65 -4.14
C LEU A 156 1.37 -3.20 -5.07
N GLU A 157 1.70 -3.99 -6.09
CA GLU A 157 2.71 -3.58 -7.08
C GLU A 157 2.33 -2.29 -7.81
N ALA A 158 1.05 -2.11 -8.14
CA ALA A 158 0.58 -0.87 -8.77
C ALA A 158 0.81 0.34 -7.85
N ILE A 159 0.54 0.21 -6.53
CA ILE A 159 0.80 1.27 -5.54
C ILE A 159 2.31 1.56 -5.46
N PHE A 160 3.15 0.54 -5.33
CA PHE A 160 4.59 0.72 -5.17
C PHE A 160 5.26 1.30 -6.41
N LYS A 161 4.76 1.03 -7.63
CA LYS A 161 5.20 1.73 -8.86
C LYS A 161 4.96 3.24 -8.77
N VAL A 162 3.84 3.67 -8.19
CA VAL A 162 3.56 5.11 -8.00
C VAL A 162 4.45 5.69 -6.90
N ILE A 163 4.69 4.97 -5.80
CA ILE A 163 5.62 5.38 -4.73
C ILE A 163 7.04 5.57 -5.31
N GLN A 164 7.52 4.63 -6.11
CA GLN A 164 8.81 4.72 -6.79
C GLN A 164 8.86 5.87 -7.79
N ARG A 165 7.76 6.12 -8.54
CA ARG A 165 7.65 7.30 -9.42
C ARG A 165 7.74 8.61 -8.61
N ALA A 166 7.13 8.68 -7.42
CA ALA A 166 7.22 9.84 -6.54
C ALA A 166 8.64 10.02 -5.97
N ASN A 167 9.32 8.96 -5.60
CA ASN A 167 10.73 9.04 -5.18
C ASN A 167 11.61 9.57 -6.33
N LYS A 168 11.40 9.08 -7.57
CA LYS A 168 12.10 9.61 -8.76
C LYS A 168 11.76 11.09 -9.02
N TYR A 169 10.51 11.50 -8.82
CA TYR A 169 10.09 12.90 -8.97
C TYR A 169 10.82 13.84 -8.00
N ILE A 170 11.15 13.38 -6.78
CA ILE A 170 12.00 14.15 -5.86
C ILE A 170 13.37 14.41 -6.48
N ASP A 171 13.97 13.40 -7.10
CA ASP A 171 15.31 13.53 -7.68
C ASP A 171 15.29 14.40 -8.97
N GLU A 172 14.27 14.28 -9.80
CA GLU A 172 14.06 15.07 -11.01
C GLU A 172 13.81 16.55 -10.71
N THR A 173 13.00 16.85 -9.69
CA THR A 173 12.65 18.23 -9.32
C THR A 173 13.68 18.90 -8.42
N ALA A 174 14.57 18.11 -7.81
CA ALA A 174 15.66 18.56 -6.94
C ALA A 174 15.23 19.69 -5.96
N PRO A 175 14.29 19.43 -5.01
CA PRO A 175 13.74 20.46 -4.12
C PRO A 175 14.80 21.24 -3.36
N TRP A 176 15.93 20.62 -3.03
CA TRP A 176 17.07 21.26 -2.37
C TRP A 176 17.76 22.32 -3.23
N VAL A 177 17.60 22.24 -4.56
CA VAL A 177 18.09 23.29 -5.50
C VAL A 177 17.08 24.43 -5.56
N LEU A 178 15.78 24.12 -5.71
CA LEU A 178 14.70 25.09 -5.71
C LEU A 178 14.69 25.94 -4.44
N ALA A 179 14.97 25.34 -3.29
CA ALA A 179 14.98 26.02 -1.99
C ALA A 179 16.08 27.07 -1.85
N LYS A 180 17.08 27.13 -2.73
CA LYS A 180 18.18 28.11 -2.66
C LYS A 180 17.75 29.51 -3.11
N ASP A 181 16.71 29.60 -3.97
CA ASP A 181 16.21 30.84 -4.52
C ASP A 181 14.75 31.08 -4.09
N LYS A 182 14.48 32.22 -3.47
CA LYS A 182 13.13 32.62 -3.05
C LYS A 182 12.15 32.76 -4.23
N ALA A 183 12.64 33.06 -5.43
CA ALA A 183 11.81 33.13 -6.64
C ALA A 183 11.17 31.77 -6.98
N ASN A 184 11.79 30.67 -6.60
CA ASN A 184 11.28 29.31 -6.80
C ASN A 184 10.32 28.81 -5.70
N ARG A 185 9.93 29.67 -4.73
CA ARG A 185 9.14 29.25 -3.58
C ARG A 185 7.79 28.62 -3.96
N ALA A 186 7.08 29.21 -4.94
CA ALA A 186 5.81 28.68 -5.45
C ALA A 186 6.00 27.32 -6.13
N ARG A 187 7.09 27.16 -6.92
CA ARG A 187 7.45 25.89 -7.56
C ARG A 187 7.79 24.81 -6.52
N LEU A 188 8.59 25.15 -5.53
CA LEU A 188 8.93 24.24 -4.44
C LEU A 188 7.68 23.81 -3.66
N ALA A 189 6.75 24.72 -3.42
CA ALA A 189 5.47 24.42 -2.77
C ALA A 189 4.61 23.44 -3.60
N SER A 190 4.60 23.58 -4.93
CA SER A 190 3.94 22.61 -5.84
C SER A 190 4.56 21.23 -5.74
N VAL A 191 5.89 21.13 -5.76
CA VAL A 191 6.60 19.84 -5.62
C VAL A 191 6.22 19.16 -4.31
N MET A 192 6.24 19.89 -3.20
CA MET A 192 5.86 19.32 -1.90
C MET A 192 4.40 18.89 -1.85
N TYR A 193 3.49 19.70 -2.39
CA TYR A 193 2.07 19.39 -2.43
C TYR A 193 1.80 18.12 -3.26
N ASN A 194 2.41 18.00 -4.43
CA ASN A 194 2.27 16.83 -5.31
C ASN A 194 2.74 15.54 -4.62
N LEU A 195 3.83 15.62 -3.86
CA LEU A 195 4.31 14.47 -3.07
C LEU A 195 3.36 14.11 -1.92
N LEU A 196 2.87 15.11 -1.16
CA LEU A 196 1.93 14.86 -0.06
C LEU A 196 0.62 14.27 -0.56
N GLU A 197 0.10 14.76 -1.69
CA GLU A 197 -1.14 14.24 -2.29
C GLU A 197 -0.95 12.82 -2.84
N THR A 198 0.21 12.53 -3.43
CA THR A 198 0.57 11.17 -3.83
C THR A 198 0.62 10.23 -2.63
N ILE A 199 1.26 10.64 -1.53
CA ILE A 199 1.32 9.85 -0.29
C ILE A 199 -0.08 9.61 0.25
N ARG A 200 -0.97 10.62 0.27
CA ARG A 200 -2.34 10.49 0.73
C ARG A 200 -3.09 9.39 -0.04
N ILE A 201 -3.09 9.46 -1.37
CA ILE A 201 -3.80 8.50 -2.22
C ILE A 201 -3.23 7.10 -2.05
N CYS A 202 -1.90 6.94 -2.08
CA CYS A 202 -1.27 5.64 -1.83
C CYS A 202 -1.61 5.10 -0.44
N THR A 203 -1.68 5.95 0.59
CA THR A 203 -2.01 5.55 1.97
C THR A 203 -3.45 5.03 2.06
N ILE A 204 -4.42 5.66 1.38
CA ILE A 204 -5.80 5.17 1.35
C ILE A 204 -5.85 3.74 0.79
N LEU A 205 -5.18 3.49 -0.34
CA LEU A 205 -5.16 2.19 -0.98
C LEU A 205 -4.37 1.13 -0.19
N LEU A 206 -3.41 1.55 0.63
CA LEU A 206 -2.63 0.68 1.53
C LEU A 206 -3.36 0.34 2.83
N THR A 207 -4.42 1.07 3.19
CA THR A 207 -5.13 0.88 4.48
C THR A 207 -5.58 -0.57 4.73
N PRO A 208 -6.08 -1.35 3.74
CA PRO A 208 -6.43 -2.75 3.98
C PRO A 208 -5.24 -3.66 4.35
N PHE A 209 -4.03 -3.26 4.00
CA PHE A 209 -2.80 -4.05 4.18
C PHE A 209 -2.04 -3.69 5.45
N ILE A 210 -1.86 -2.38 5.71
CA ILE A 210 -1.05 -1.83 6.82
C ILE A 210 -1.82 -0.75 7.59
N PRO A 211 -2.98 -1.08 8.18
CA PRO A 211 -3.91 -0.08 8.75
C PRO A 211 -3.29 0.81 9.82
N ALA A 212 -2.53 0.24 10.76
CA ALA A 212 -1.93 1.02 11.85
C ALA A 212 -0.84 1.98 11.37
N SER A 213 -0.09 1.60 10.33
CA SER A 213 0.90 2.46 9.68
C SER A 213 0.24 3.58 8.89
N CYS A 214 -0.87 3.28 8.18
CA CYS A 214 -1.63 4.28 7.43
C CYS A 214 -2.19 5.38 8.34
N GLU A 215 -2.72 5.06 9.51
CA GLU A 215 -3.18 6.06 10.48
C GLU A 215 -2.06 7.02 10.91
N LYS A 216 -0.86 6.49 11.14
CA LYS A 216 0.32 7.31 11.47
C LYS A 216 0.72 8.23 10.31
N ILE A 217 0.64 7.72 9.07
CA ILE A 217 0.94 8.52 7.88
C ILE A 217 -0.10 9.64 7.73
N PHE A 218 -1.40 9.35 7.83
CA PHE A 218 -2.44 10.38 7.77
C PHE A 218 -2.29 11.45 8.85
N ALA A 219 -1.98 11.04 10.08
CA ALA A 219 -1.71 11.99 11.16
C ALA A 219 -0.52 12.90 10.81
N ARG A 220 0.56 12.31 10.28
CA ARG A 220 1.76 13.06 9.89
C ARG A 220 1.51 14.02 8.73
N LEU A 221 0.63 13.66 7.79
CA LEU A 221 0.23 14.53 6.67
C LEU A 221 -0.74 15.65 7.09
N GLY A 222 -1.28 15.62 8.30
CA GLY A 222 -2.37 16.52 8.70
C GLY A 222 -3.63 16.32 7.85
N ALA A 223 -3.82 15.11 7.28
CA ALA A 223 -4.94 14.83 6.41
C ALA A 223 -6.26 14.82 7.20
N ALA A 224 -7.23 15.61 6.79
CA ALA A 224 -8.57 15.66 7.39
C ALA A 224 -9.37 14.39 7.09
N ALA A 225 -10.41 14.10 7.87
CA ALA A 225 -11.18 12.86 7.75
C ALA A 225 -11.87 12.71 6.37
N ASP A 226 -12.32 13.81 5.79
CA ASP A 226 -13.00 13.86 4.49
C ASP A 226 -12.10 13.65 3.27
N CYS A 227 -10.78 13.59 3.48
CA CYS A 227 -9.82 13.27 2.42
C CYS A 227 -9.09 11.94 2.65
N ARG A 228 -9.61 11.07 3.54
CA ARG A 228 -9.04 9.74 3.85
C ARG A 228 -9.93 8.58 3.40
N ASP A 229 -11.15 8.87 2.94
CA ASP A 229 -12.09 7.86 2.49
C ASP A 229 -11.72 7.30 1.11
N TRP A 230 -12.36 6.18 0.78
CA TRP A 230 -12.12 5.48 -0.47
C TRP A 230 -12.43 6.33 -1.70
N ASP A 231 -13.50 7.13 -1.65
CA ASP A 231 -13.94 7.93 -2.81
C ASP A 231 -12.95 9.05 -3.09
N SER A 232 -12.38 9.63 -2.04
CA SER A 232 -11.36 10.69 -2.17
C SER A 232 -10.06 10.20 -2.85
N ALA A 233 -9.80 8.88 -2.88
CA ALA A 233 -8.65 8.31 -3.61
C ALA A 233 -8.76 8.43 -5.14
N ALA A 234 -9.96 8.67 -5.68
CA ALA A 234 -10.16 8.91 -7.11
C ALA A 234 -9.87 10.36 -7.53
N GLU A 235 -9.77 11.26 -6.55
CA GLU A 235 -9.68 12.69 -6.81
C GLU A 235 -8.31 13.23 -6.39
N TRP A 236 -7.64 13.89 -7.33
CA TRP A 236 -6.43 14.64 -7.07
C TRP A 236 -6.74 15.99 -6.45
N GLY A 237 -5.93 16.42 -5.49
CA GLY A 237 -6.05 17.76 -4.93
C GLY A 237 -7.02 17.88 -3.75
N ARG A 238 -7.28 16.79 -3.01
CA ARG A 238 -8.17 16.78 -1.84
C ARG A 238 -7.51 17.23 -0.55
N LEU A 239 -6.19 17.23 -0.46
CA LEU A 239 -5.51 17.90 0.67
C LEU A 239 -5.80 19.41 0.65
N SER A 240 -5.86 20.00 1.83
CA SER A 240 -5.97 21.46 1.94
C SER A 240 -4.90 22.18 1.10
N ALA A 241 -5.27 23.27 0.46
CA ALA A 241 -4.30 24.09 -0.28
C ALA A 241 -3.16 24.59 0.63
N SER A 242 -3.45 24.82 1.92
CA SER A 242 -2.45 25.13 2.96
C SER A 242 -2.36 23.96 3.95
N VAL A 243 -1.77 22.85 3.53
CA VAL A 243 -1.60 21.65 4.35
C VAL A 243 -0.48 21.84 5.37
N THR A 244 -0.73 21.40 6.61
CA THR A 244 0.26 21.38 7.69
C THR A 244 0.64 19.94 8.01
N VAL A 245 1.94 19.64 7.98
CA VAL A 245 2.49 18.33 8.40
C VAL A 245 2.88 18.37 9.88
N HIS A 246 2.93 17.17 10.53
CA HIS A 246 3.21 16.99 11.95
C HIS A 246 4.36 16.04 12.21
#